data_b95f5e71cbcf695588898c5375c49716
#
_entry.id   b95f5e71cbcf695588898c5375c49716
#
_cell.length_a   1.000
_cell.length_b   1.000
_cell.length_c   1.000
_cell.angle_alpha   90.00
_cell.angle_beta   90.00
_cell.angle_gamma   90.00
#
_symmetry.space_group_name_H-M   'P 1'
#
loop_
_entity.id
_entity.type
_entity.pdbx_description
1 polymer ?
#
loop_
_entity_poly.entity_id
_entity_poly.type
_entity_poly.pdbx_seq_one_letter_code
_entity_poly.pdbx_strand_id
1 'polypeptide(L)'
;MNRILTILVVLFVAIVVASSTLYIVDQRQFAVVYTLGEIKEVVTEPGLKWKAPPPLQNKIFLDRRVQTLDSPETRPIFTAEKKSLVIDWLVKWRITDPRQFIRNNGVELRNVEARLSPIVQAAFNEEVTKRNVRAVLSTDRDNIMRGVMQRLADDAKAFGIQVVDVRIKRVDFSPTITDSVYRRMESERKRVANELRSLGMAEGEKIRADADRQREVILAEAYRDAQKIKGEGDAKASALYSQAFGRDPQFAQFYRSLEAYRSSFRNKSDVMVLDPASTDFFKSLRNGASTGGAARP
;
A
#
# COMPACT_ATOMS: atom_id res chain seq x y z
N MET A 1 46.57 82.84 19.07
CA MET A 1 46.20 81.44 19.38
C MET A 1 44.72 81.11 19.11
N ASN A 2 43.81 82.03 19.42
CA ASN A 2 42.39 81.73 19.28
C ASN A 2 41.90 81.51 17.84
N ARG A 3 42.44 82.23 16.82
CA ARG A 3 42.00 82.08 15.39
C ARG A 3 42.40 80.72 14.81
N ILE A 4 43.56 80.18 15.11
CA ILE A 4 44.02 78.87 14.64
C ILE A 4 43.16 77.74 15.25
N LEU A 5 42.90 77.85 16.57
CA LEU A 5 42.05 76.92 17.26
C LEU A 5 40.61 76.89 16.69
N THR A 6 40.05 78.07 16.38
CA THR A 6 38.73 78.17 15.76
C THR A 6 38.71 77.54 14.39
N ILE A 7 39.74 77.77 13.55
CA ILE A 7 39.85 77.12 12.22
C ILE A 7 39.96 75.60 12.37
N LEU A 8 40.73 75.11 13.33
CA LEU A 8 40.88 73.67 13.59
C LEU A 8 39.56 73.04 14.03
N VAL A 9 38.81 73.69 14.91
CA VAL A 9 37.49 73.23 15.35
C VAL A 9 36.47 73.22 14.18
N VAL A 10 36.44 74.27 13.36
CA VAL A 10 35.55 74.32 12.17
C VAL A 10 35.92 73.25 11.16
N LEU A 11 37.23 73.04 10.92
CA LEU A 11 37.69 71.97 10.04
C LEU A 11 37.31 70.56 10.57
N PHE A 12 37.48 70.33 11.87
CA PHE A 12 37.09 69.10 12.51
C PHE A 12 35.58 68.83 12.40
N VAL A 13 34.76 69.85 12.69
CA VAL A 13 33.30 69.74 12.53
C VAL A 13 32.91 69.49 11.05
N ALA A 14 33.56 70.15 10.10
CA ALA A 14 33.34 69.90 8.68
C ALA A 14 33.68 68.48 8.25
N ILE A 15 34.79 67.94 8.76
CA ILE A 15 35.18 66.50 8.54
C ILE A 15 34.15 65.55 9.14
N VAL A 16 33.69 65.80 10.36
CA VAL A 16 32.67 65.00 11.02
C VAL A 16 31.36 65.04 10.25
N VAL A 17 30.94 66.19 9.82
CA VAL A 17 29.72 66.32 8.99
C VAL A 17 29.90 65.61 7.66
N ALA A 18 31.01 65.79 6.95
CA ALA A 18 31.30 65.10 5.70
C ALA A 18 31.34 63.57 5.86
N SER A 19 31.96 63.07 6.92
CA SER A 19 31.96 61.63 7.25
C SER A 19 30.57 61.07 7.56
N SER A 20 29.71 61.88 8.18
CA SER A 20 28.32 61.50 8.49
C SER A 20 27.38 61.51 7.29
N THR A 21 27.72 62.21 6.19
CA THR A 21 26.92 62.29 4.99
C THR A 21 27.20 61.19 4.00
N LEU A 22 28.38 60.61 4.00
CA LEU A 22 28.78 59.53 3.11
C LEU A 22 28.41 58.18 3.68
N TYR A 23 27.90 57.25 2.82
CA TYR A 23 27.68 55.87 3.22
C TYR A 23 27.87 54.92 2.03
N ILE A 24 28.23 53.69 2.33
CA ILE A 24 28.43 52.64 1.32
C ILE A 24 27.23 51.70 1.36
N VAL A 25 26.69 51.40 0.22
CA VAL A 25 25.63 50.38 0.03
C VAL A 25 26.27 49.11 -0.51
N ASP A 26 26.14 48.02 0.21
CA ASP A 26 26.58 46.67 -0.23
C ASP A 26 25.61 46.11 -1.28
N GLN A 27 26.12 45.28 -2.19
CA GLN A 27 25.30 44.55 -3.17
C GLN A 27 24.24 43.64 -2.54
N ARG A 28 24.44 43.25 -1.28
CA ARG A 28 23.58 42.35 -0.50
C ARG A 28 22.46 43.10 0.23
N GLN A 29 22.45 44.43 0.17
CA GLN A 29 21.54 45.25 0.95
C GLN A 29 20.90 46.35 0.10
N PHE A 30 19.66 46.71 0.45
CA PHE A 30 19.03 47.94 0.00
C PHE A 30 19.24 48.98 1.09
N ALA A 31 19.54 50.23 0.71
CA ALA A 31 19.52 51.35 1.62
C ALA A 31 18.26 52.18 1.45
N VAL A 32 17.52 52.35 2.52
CA VAL A 32 16.32 53.23 2.51
C VAL A 32 16.61 54.43 3.37
N VAL A 33 16.48 55.62 2.74
CA VAL A 33 16.74 56.91 3.38
C VAL A 33 15.42 57.52 3.79
N TYR A 34 15.30 57.87 5.04
CA TYR A 34 14.15 58.50 5.66
C TYR A 34 14.43 59.98 5.94
N THR A 35 13.45 60.80 5.73
CA THR A 35 13.45 62.21 6.13
C THR A 35 12.23 62.43 7.03
N LEU A 36 12.42 62.79 8.27
CA LEU A 36 11.34 63.05 9.24
C LEU A 36 10.29 61.95 9.34
N GLY A 37 10.72 60.68 9.13
CA GLY A 37 9.83 59.51 9.19
C GLY A 37 9.21 59.04 7.85
N GLU A 38 9.36 59.86 6.76
CA GLU A 38 8.92 59.47 5.45
C GLU A 38 10.04 58.88 4.59
N ILE A 39 9.72 57.89 3.76
CA ILE A 39 10.66 57.27 2.82
C ILE A 39 10.92 58.26 1.69
N LYS A 40 12.09 58.86 1.69
CA LYS A 40 12.51 59.80 0.65
C LYS A 40 13.05 59.06 -0.57
N GLU A 41 14.00 58.19 -0.36
CA GLU A 41 14.73 57.50 -1.41
C GLU A 41 15.01 56.05 -1.06
N VAL A 42 14.91 55.17 -2.06
CA VAL A 42 15.32 53.76 -1.96
C VAL A 42 16.49 53.53 -2.90
N VAL A 43 17.66 53.24 -2.34
CA VAL A 43 18.88 53.02 -3.09
C VAL A 43 19.05 51.54 -3.30
N THR A 44 18.92 51.08 -4.55
CA THR A 44 19.07 49.68 -4.96
C THR A 44 20.43 49.38 -5.53
N GLU A 45 21.15 50.41 -6.00
CA GLU A 45 22.48 50.27 -6.59
C GLU A 45 23.57 50.29 -5.52
N PRO A 46 24.54 49.36 -5.58
CA PRO A 46 25.67 49.38 -4.68
C PRO A 46 26.62 50.53 -5.02
N GLY A 47 27.35 50.99 -4.00
CA GLY A 47 28.37 52.00 -4.16
C GLY A 47 28.33 53.07 -3.08
N LEU A 48 29.18 54.11 -3.27
CA LEU A 48 29.23 55.24 -2.40
C LEU A 48 28.06 56.18 -2.69
N LYS A 49 27.28 56.50 -1.68
CA LYS A 49 26.11 57.38 -1.77
C LYS A 49 26.22 58.44 -0.68
N TRP A 50 25.48 59.52 -0.87
CA TRP A 50 25.46 60.62 0.08
C TRP A 50 24.05 60.87 0.63
N LYS A 51 23.97 61.35 1.87
CA LYS A 51 22.69 61.74 2.48
C LYS A 51 22.91 63.00 3.33
N ALA A 52 21.85 63.66 3.69
CA ALA A 52 21.94 64.77 4.62
C ALA A 52 22.35 64.27 6.01
N PRO A 53 23.10 65.10 6.80
CA PRO A 53 23.53 64.68 8.12
C PRO A 53 22.35 64.44 9.06
N PRO A 54 22.53 63.53 10.04
CA PRO A 54 21.56 63.39 11.12
C PRO A 54 21.41 64.69 11.90
N PRO A 55 20.19 65.10 12.33
CA PRO A 55 18.95 64.31 12.43
C PRO A 55 18.03 64.39 11.20
N LEU A 56 18.41 65.14 10.14
CA LEU A 56 17.54 65.36 8.99
C LEU A 56 17.22 64.09 8.20
N GLN A 57 18.21 63.22 7.98
CA GLN A 57 18.06 61.99 7.25
C GLN A 57 18.67 60.81 7.99
N ASN A 58 17.90 59.77 8.14
CA ASN A 58 18.34 58.49 8.68
C ASN A 58 18.33 57.43 7.56
N LYS A 59 19.22 56.42 7.70
CA LYS A 59 19.31 55.28 6.78
C LYS A 59 19.02 54.00 7.49
N ILE A 60 18.36 53.08 6.79
CA ILE A 60 18.12 51.72 7.24
C ILE A 60 18.52 50.78 6.11
N PHE A 61 19.18 49.69 6.44
CA PHE A 61 19.59 48.66 5.51
C PHE A 61 18.64 47.47 5.59
N LEU A 62 18.17 47.03 4.43
CA LEU A 62 17.35 45.80 4.30
C LEU A 62 18.15 44.77 3.55
N ASP A 63 18.14 43.54 4.04
CA ASP A 63 18.84 42.40 3.40
C ASP A 63 18.12 41.98 2.11
N ARG A 64 18.86 41.98 1.00
CA ARG A 64 18.40 41.55 -0.32
C ARG A 64 18.47 40.05 -0.53
N ARG A 65 19.21 39.35 0.31
CA ARG A 65 19.42 37.91 0.22
C ARG A 65 18.12 37.16 0.44
N VAL A 66 18.10 35.91 -0.03
CA VAL A 66 16.97 35.00 0.20
C VAL A 66 16.90 34.68 1.70
N GLN A 67 15.78 35.01 2.30
CA GLN A 67 15.43 34.68 3.68
C GLN A 67 14.65 33.38 3.73
N THR A 68 14.69 32.69 4.85
CA THR A 68 13.96 31.43 5.06
C THR A 68 12.98 31.63 6.22
N LEU A 69 11.72 31.34 5.96
CA LEU A 69 10.68 31.25 6.97
C LEU A 69 10.38 29.77 7.20
N ASP A 70 10.67 29.28 8.38
CA ASP A 70 10.27 27.94 8.82
C ASP A 70 8.90 27.97 9.49
N SER A 71 8.21 26.83 9.45
CA SER A 71 6.93 26.65 10.14
C SER A 71 7.09 26.92 11.65
N PRO A 72 6.50 28.01 12.19
CA PRO A 72 6.68 28.35 13.61
C PRO A 72 5.85 27.48 14.55
N GLU A 73 4.71 27.01 14.09
CA GLU A 73 3.79 26.17 14.84
C GLU A 73 3.22 25.06 13.98
N THR A 74 3.23 23.88 14.51
CA THR A 74 2.70 22.66 13.87
C THR A 74 1.20 22.57 14.11
N ARG A 75 0.41 23.30 13.33
CA ARG A 75 -1.06 23.18 13.37
C ARG A 75 -1.52 22.00 12.52
N PRO A 76 -2.39 21.14 13.06
CA PRO A 76 -2.93 20.02 12.29
C PRO A 76 -3.82 20.50 11.14
N ILE A 77 -3.63 19.89 9.97
CA ILE A 77 -4.40 20.11 8.74
C ILE A 77 -5.22 18.86 8.44
N PHE A 78 -6.49 19.01 8.08
CA PHE A 78 -7.36 17.90 7.72
C PHE A 78 -7.32 17.64 6.21
N THR A 79 -7.14 16.36 5.85
CA THR A 79 -7.25 15.91 4.45
C THR A 79 -8.70 15.70 4.03
N ALA A 80 -8.94 15.45 2.74
CA ALA A 80 -10.26 15.10 2.20
C ALA A 80 -10.89 13.88 2.93
N GLU A 81 -10.05 12.97 3.42
CA GLU A 81 -10.47 11.80 4.21
C GLU A 81 -10.69 12.10 5.71
N LYS A 82 -10.69 13.36 6.11
CA LYS A 82 -10.79 13.82 7.52
C LYS A 82 -9.69 13.28 8.43
N LYS A 83 -8.54 12.92 7.87
CA LYS A 83 -7.36 12.54 8.66
C LYS A 83 -6.53 13.79 8.96
N SER A 84 -6.10 13.92 10.20
CA SER A 84 -5.30 15.05 10.66
C SER A 84 -3.82 14.80 10.42
N LEU A 85 -3.20 15.67 9.63
CA LEU A 85 -1.77 15.68 9.34
C LEU A 85 -1.12 16.91 9.94
N VAL A 86 0.11 16.75 10.37
CA VAL A 86 1.01 17.81 10.77
C VAL A 86 2.03 17.98 9.67
N ILE A 87 2.11 19.18 9.09
CA ILE A 87 2.99 19.46 7.95
C ILE A 87 3.97 20.54 8.36
N ASP A 88 5.25 20.17 8.39
CA ASP A 88 6.34 21.12 8.53
C ASP A 88 6.75 21.60 7.15
N TRP A 89 6.74 22.91 6.99
CA TRP A 89 7.08 23.56 5.73
C TRP A 89 8.17 24.61 5.91
N LEU A 90 8.81 24.96 4.81
CA LEU A 90 9.70 26.09 4.72
C LEU A 90 9.38 26.90 3.47
N VAL A 91 9.48 28.22 3.57
CA VAL A 91 9.31 29.16 2.48
C VAL A 91 10.58 30.00 2.37
N LYS A 92 11.13 30.04 1.16
CA LYS A 92 12.24 30.94 0.82
C LYS A 92 11.66 32.16 0.11
N TRP A 93 11.99 33.31 0.61
CA TRP A 93 11.51 34.60 0.10
C TRP A 93 12.60 35.65 0.06
N ARG A 94 12.42 36.68 -0.72
CA ARG A 94 13.32 37.86 -0.80
C ARG A 94 12.54 39.13 -0.97
N ILE A 95 13.14 40.24 -0.54
CA ILE A 95 12.59 41.57 -0.75
C ILE A 95 12.82 41.97 -2.21
N THR A 96 11.75 42.39 -2.90
CA THR A 96 11.81 42.86 -4.28
C THR A 96 11.53 44.35 -4.35
N ASP A 97 10.55 44.85 -3.59
CA ASP A 97 10.23 46.29 -3.47
C ASP A 97 10.41 46.72 -2.02
N PRO A 98 11.56 47.37 -1.69
CA PRO A 98 11.84 47.82 -0.32
C PRO A 98 10.86 48.92 0.15
N ARG A 99 10.34 49.73 -0.76
CA ARG A 99 9.38 50.79 -0.41
C ARG A 99 8.06 50.23 0.05
N GLN A 100 7.51 49.30 -0.72
CA GLN A 100 6.26 48.61 -0.38
C GLN A 100 6.43 47.73 0.86
N PHE A 101 7.58 47.06 0.98
CA PHE A 101 7.94 46.25 2.13
C PHE A 101 7.85 47.01 3.46
N ILE A 102 8.51 48.19 3.52
CA ILE A 102 8.53 48.99 4.74
C ILE A 102 7.17 49.59 5.04
N ARG A 103 6.44 50.05 4.01
CA ARG A 103 5.10 50.61 4.20
C ARG A 103 4.14 49.63 4.82
N ASN A 104 4.21 48.37 4.44
CA ASN A 104 3.25 47.35 4.87
C ASN A 104 3.71 46.59 6.12
N ASN A 105 5.03 46.38 6.31
CA ASN A 105 5.55 45.52 7.36
C ASN A 105 6.42 46.26 8.38
N GLY A 106 6.81 47.51 8.10
CA GLY A 106 7.80 48.21 8.88
C GLY A 106 9.23 47.74 8.55
N VAL A 107 10.14 48.00 9.44
CA VAL A 107 11.57 47.72 9.25
C VAL A 107 11.97 46.31 9.74
N GLU A 108 11.19 45.74 10.63
CA GLU A 108 11.51 44.47 11.26
C GLU A 108 11.08 43.26 10.43
N LEU A 109 12.03 42.37 10.14
CA LEU A 109 11.78 41.09 9.44
C LEU A 109 10.76 40.21 10.16
N ARG A 110 10.73 40.24 11.50
CA ARG A 110 9.77 39.46 12.30
C ARG A 110 8.31 39.79 12.00
N ASN A 111 8.00 41.03 11.64
CA ASN A 111 6.64 41.46 11.30
C ASN A 111 6.17 40.77 10.01
N VAL A 112 7.07 40.58 9.05
CA VAL A 112 6.78 39.84 7.81
C VAL A 112 6.56 38.37 8.09
N GLU A 113 7.41 37.76 8.88
CA GLU A 113 7.27 36.36 9.29
C GLU A 113 5.95 36.10 9.99
N ALA A 114 5.57 36.96 10.94
CA ALA A 114 4.30 36.86 11.64
C ALA A 114 3.05 36.99 10.74
N ARG A 115 3.15 37.80 9.66
CA ARG A 115 2.07 37.98 8.69
C ARG A 115 2.05 36.93 7.60
N LEU A 116 3.22 36.49 7.14
CA LEU A 116 3.36 35.52 6.07
C LEU A 116 2.99 34.10 6.54
N SER A 117 3.36 33.76 7.78
CA SER A 117 3.10 32.41 8.35
C SER A 117 1.64 31.98 8.28
N PRO A 118 0.64 32.78 8.70
CA PRO A 118 -0.77 32.35 8.60
C PRO A 118 -1.25 32.25 7.16
N ILE A 119 -0.72 33.07 6.23
CA ILE A 119 -1.07 33.02 4.80
C ILE A 119 -0.54 31.73 4.19
N VAL A 120 0.71 31.36 4.48
CA VAL A 120 1.31 30.09 4.07
C VAL A 120 0.51 28.92 4.62
N GLN A 121 0.16 28.96 5.91
CA GLN A 121 -0.63 27.93 6.55
C GLN A 121 -2.01 27.78 5.89
N ALA A 122 -2.67 28.89 5.55
CA ALA A 122 -3.96 28.86 4.86
C ALA A 122 -3.86 28.28 3.45
N ALA A 123 -2.80 28.62 2.70
CA ALA A 123 -2.54 28.08 1.39
C ALA A 123 -2.28 26.55 1.41
N PHE A 124 -1.49 26.08 2.40
CA PHE A 124 -1.30 24.65 2.62
C PHE A 124 -2.60 23.94 3.00
N ASN A 125 -3.39 24.56 3.89
CA ASN A 125 -4.67 24.01 4.33
C ASN A 125 -5.62 23.82 3.12
N GLU A 126 -5.74 24.82 2.28
CA GLU A 126 -6.58 24.75 1.07
C GLU A 126 -6.16 23.64 0.12
N GLU A 127 -4.86 23.51 -0.15
CA GLU A 127 -4.35 22.50 -1.08
C GLU A 127 -4.39 21.08 -0.53
N VAL A 128 -4.16 20.91 0.77
CA VAL A 128 -4.16 19.60 1.43
C VAL A 128 -5.57 19.06 1.66
N THR A 129 -6.53 19.95 1.98
CA THR A 129 -7.93 19.54 2.21
C THR A 129 -8.59 18.94 0.96
N LYS A 130 -8.12 19.30 -0.23
CA LYS A 130 -8.59 18.75 -1.51
C LYS A 130 -8.07 17.34 -1.82
N ARG A 131 -7.09 16.83 -1.05
CA ARG A 131 -6.33 15.61 -1.38
C ARG A 131 -6.41 14.56 -0.28
N ASN A 132 -6.17 13.31 -0.67
CA ASN A 132 -6.05 12.21 0.28
C ASN A 132 -4.62 12.12 0.86
N VAL A 133 -4.48 11.39 1.97
CA VAL A 133 -3.19 11.23 2.67
C VAL A 133 -2.09 10.69 1.75
N ARG A 134 -2.42 9.72 0.90
CA ARG A 134 -1.44 9.11 -0.01
C ARG A 134 -0.88 10.11 -1.01
N ALA A 135 -1.74 10.98 -1.56
CA ALA A 135 -1.33 12.04 -2.48
C ALA A 135 -0.39 13.04 -1.79
N VAL A 136 -0.70 13.44 -0.56
CA VAL A 136 0.14 14.37 0.23
C VAL A 136 1.51 13.77 0.55
N LEU A 137 1.57 12.45 0.86
CA LEU A 137 2.82 11.80 1.24
C LEU A 137 3.76 11.50 0.06
N SER A 138 3.23 11.19 -1.13
CA SER A 138 4.07 10.67 -2.22
C SER A 138 3.76 11.20 -3.60
N THR A 139 2.52 11.11 -4.06
CA THR A 139 2.21 11.23 -5.50
C THR A 139 2.10 12.67 -5.98
N ASP A 140 1.52 13.56 -5.17
CA ASP A 140 1.17 14.92 -5.58
C ASP A 140 1.93 16.01 -4.84
N ARG A 141 3.01 15.64 -4.15
CA ARG A 141 3.79 16.59 -3.33
C ARG A 141 4.25 17.81 -4.10
N ASP A 142 4.76 17.60 -5.32
CA ASP A 142 5.23 18.69 -6.19
C ASP A 142 4.08 19.58 -6.70
N ASN A 143 2.91 18.99 -6.92
CA ASN A 143 1.71 19.73 -7.31
C ASN A 143 1.20 20.61 -6.15
N ILE A 144 1.25 20.09 -4.92
CA ILE A 144 0.90 20.88 -3.72
C ILE A 144 1.84 22.07 -3.58
N MET A 145 3.15 21.84 -3.66
CA MET A 145 4.14 22.91 -3.53
C MET A 145 3.96 23.99 -4.61
N ARG A 146 3.67 23.59 -5.86
CA ARG A 146 3.38 24.52 -6.95
C ARG A 146 2.08 25.30 -6.74
N GLY A 147 1.01 24.64 -6.29
CA GLY A 147 -0.26 25.29 -5.98
C GLY A 147 -0.14 26.32 -4.85
N VAL A 148 0.55 25.95 -3.76
CA VAL A 148 0.86 26.86 -2.65
C VAL A 148 1.72 28.03 -3.14
N MET A 149 2.76 27.77 -3.95
CA MET A 149 3.62 28.83 -4.49
C MET A 149 2.85 29.82 -5.37
N GLN A 150 1.95 29.34 -6.23
CA GLN A 150 1.10 30.21 -7.06
C GLN A 150 0.19 31.10 -6.20
N ARG A 151 -0.45 30.51 -5.19
CA ARG A 151 -1.31 31.24 -4.27
C ARG A 151 -0.54 32.32 -3.51
N LEU A 152 0.62 31.96 -2.98
CA LEU A 152 1.47 32.90 -2.24
C LEU A 152 2.07 34.00 -3.10
N ALA A 153 2.27 33.76 -4.41
CA ALA A 153 2.89 34.74 -5.29
C ALA A 153 2.10 36.04 -5.38
N ASP A 154 0.78 36.00 -5.37
CA ASP A 154 -0.08 37.16 -5.43
C ASP A 154 -0.13 37.90 -4.09
N ASP A 155 -0.27 37.19 -3.00
CA ASP A 155 -0.27 37.77 -1.65
C ASP A 155 1.11 38.39 -1.30
N ALA A 156 2.19 37.74 -1.71
CA ALA A 156 3.56 38.18 -1.45
C ALA A 156 3.87 39.50 -2.17
N LYS A 157 3.35 39.73 -3.37
CA LYS A 157 3.51 41.03 -4.09
C LYS A 157 2.96 42.19 -3.28
N ALA A 158 1.83 41.99 -2.60
CA ALA A 158 1.23 43.02 -1.76
C ALA A 158 2.15 43.45 -0.59
N PHE A 159 3.05 42.57 -0.15
CA PHE A 159 4.04 42.87 0.90
C PHE A 159 5.39 43.37 0.36
N GLY A 160 5.56 43.51 -0.96
CA GLY A 160 6.83 43.89 -1.58
C GLY A 160 7.89 42.77 -1.53
N ILE A 161 7.48 41.53 -1.40
CA ILE A 161 8.35 40.36 -1.36
C ILE A 161 8.04 39.41 -2.51
N GLN A 162 9.01 38.60 -2.86
CA GLN A 162 8.87 37.50 -3.83
C GLN A 162 9.14 36.18 -3.15
N VAL A 163 8.20 35.24 -3.24
CA VAL A 163 8.43 33.86 -2.85
C VAL A 163 9.29 33.19 -3.93
N VAL A 164 10.42 32.63 -3.51
CA VAL A 164 11.39 31.98 -4.39
C VAL A 164 11.14 30.47 -4.47
N ASP A 165 10.86 29.84 -3.31
CA ASP A 165 10.66 28.41 -3.22
C ASP A 165 9.78 28.08 -2.00
N VAL A 166 8.96 27.02 -2.15
CA VAL A 166 8.13 26.49 -1.09
C VAL A 166 8.39 24.99 -0.99
N ARG A 167 8.71 24.49 0.20
CA ARG A 167 8.99 23.09 0.39
C ARG A 167 8.31 22.53 1.64
N ILE A 168 7.84 21.32 1.52
CA ILE A 168 7.40 20.50 2.64
C ILE A 168 8.64 19.79 3.20
N LYS A 169 8.94 19.99 4.48
CA LYS A 169 10.05 19.31 5.18
C LYS A 169 9.63 17.91 5.63
N ARG A 170 8.51 17.83 6.33
CA ARG A 170 8.01 16.62 6.95
C ARG A 170 6.47 16.62 6.96
N VAL A 171 5.89 15.43 6.85
CA VAL A 171 4.46 15.21 7.01
C VAL A 171 4.28 14.06 7.97
N ASP A 172 3.62 14.30 9.10
CA ASP A 172 3.33 13.32 10.12
C ASP A 172 1.83 13.29 10.46
N PHE A 173 1.40 12.21 11.06
CA PHE A 173 0.08 12.19 11.68
C PHE A 173 0.11 12.97 12.99
N SER A 174 -0.99 13.63 13.32
CA SER A 174 -1.11 14.32 14.61
C SER A 174 -0.89 13.32 15.76
N PRO A 175 -0.06 13.64 16.76
CA PRO A 175 0.22 12.74 17.88
C PRO A 175 -1.03 12.25 18.62
N THR A 176 -2.05 13.10 18.71
CA THR A 176 -3.32 12.79 19.39
C THR A 176 -4.13 11.67 18.76
N ILE A 177 -3.92 11.40 17.46
CA ILE A 177 -4.69 10.38 16.73
C ILE A 177 -3.82 9.27 16.17
N THR A 178 -2.51 9.37 16.30
CA THR A 178 -1.55 8.41 15.75
C THR A 178 -1.88 6.98 16.18
N ASP A 179 -2.07 6.73 17.47
CA ASP A 179 -2.40 5.41 18.00
C ASP A 179 -3.74 4.87 17.48
N SER A 180 -4.76 5.72 17.38
CA SER A 180 -6.06 5.32 16.88
C SER A 180 -6.03 4.99 15.39
N VAL A 181 -5.26 5.74 14.61
CA VAL A 181 -5.05 5.49 13.18
C VAL A 181 -4.29 4.18 12.97
N TYR A 182 -3.21 3.93 13.71
CA TYR A 182 -2.46 2.68 13.62
C TYR A 182 -3.33 1.47 14.00
N ARG A 183 -4.08 1.52 15.10
CA ARG A 183 -5.02 0.45 15.48
C ARG A 183 -6.08 0.21 14.42
N ARG A 184 -6.60 1.27 13.81
CA ARG A 184 -7.57 1.15 12.73
C ARG A 184 -6.96 0.52 11.48
N MET A 185 -5.76 0.95 11.08
CA MET A 185 -5.04 0.36 9.96
C MET A 185 -4.70 -1.13 10.21
N GLU A 186 -4.29 -1.47 11.43
CA GLU A 186 -4.04 -2.85 11.84
C GLU A 186 -5.31 -3.70 11.74
N SER A 187 -6.42 -3.21 12.29
CA SER A 187 -7.72 -3.88 12.24
C SER A 187 -8.19 -4.08 10.80
N GLU A 188 -8.05 -3.07 9.96
CA GLU A 188 -8.41 -3.15 8.55
C GLU A 188 -7.54 -4.16 7.80
N ARG A 189 -6.22 -4.17 8.04
CA ARG A 189 -5.31 -5.17 7.47
C ARG A 189 -5.63 -6.59 7.93
N LYS A 190 -5.97 -6.78 9.21
CA LYS A 190 -6.42 -8.06 9.75
C LYS A 190 -7.74 -8.49 9.09
N ARG A 191 -8.68 -7.58 8.89
CA ARG A 191 -9.97 -7.86 8.21
C ARG A 191 -9.73 -8.35 6.79
N VAL A 192 -8.94 -7.62 6.00
CA VAL A 192 -8.61 -8.00 4.60
C VAL A 192 -7.87 -9.34 4.55
N ALA A 193 -6.93 -9.57 5.46
CA ALA A 193 -6.20 -10.83 5.53
C ALA A 193 -7.13 -12.02 5.88
N ASN A 194 -8.08 -11.82 6.80
CA ASN A 194 -9.05 -12.84 7.16
C ASN A 194 -10.03 -13.12 6.03
N GLU A 195 -10.49 -12.09 5.32
CA GLU A 195 -11.34 -12.21 4.14
C GLU A 195 -10.65 -13.02 3.03
N LEU A 196 -9.39 -12.69 2.71
CA LEU A 196 -8.61 -13.44 1.72
C LEU A 196 -8.36 -14.90 2.14
N ARG A 197 -8.09 -15.15 3.43
CA ARG A 197 -7.95 -16.52 3.95
C ARG A 197 -9.27 -17.28 3.83
N SER A 198 -10.38 -16.68 4.21
CA SER A 198 -11.70 -17.33 4.14
C SER A 198 -12.08 -17.65 2.69
N LEU A 199 -11.82 -16.71 1.75
CA LEU A 199 -12.03 -16.96 0.32
C LEU A 199 -11.14 -18.10 -0.20
N GLY A 200 -9.86 -18.11 0.20
CA GLY A 200 -8.92 -19.18 -0.15
C GLY A 200 -9.32 -20.53 0.42
N MET A 201 -9.80 -20.56 1.66
CA MET A 201 -10.32 -21.81 2.27
C MET A 201 -11.59 -22.31 1.57
N ALA A 202 -12.52 -21.42 1.27
CA ALA A 202 -13.74 -21.79 0.56
C ALA A 202 -13.46 -22.32 -0.86
N GLU A 203 -12.55 -21.67 -1.59
CA GLU A 203 -12.16 -22.14 -2.93
C GLU A 203 -11.37 -23.47 -2.85
N GLY A 204 -10.50 -23.60 -1.88
CA GLY A 204 -9.80 -24.87 -1.62
C GLY A 204 -10.74 -26.04 -1.28
N GLU A 205 -11.76 -25.78 -0.47
CA GLU A 205 -12.79 -26.79 -0.12
C GLU A 205 -13.64 -27.17 -1.34
N LYS A 206 -14.02 -26.18 -2.16
CA LYS A 206 -14.73 -26.43 -3.40
C LYS A 206 -13.93 -27.31 -4.36
N ILE A 207 -12.65 -27.01 -4.54
CA ILE A 207 -11.75 -27.84 -5.39
C ILE A 207 -11.65 -29.26 -4.86
N ARG A 208 -11.51 -29.45 -3.53
CA ARG A 208 -11.50 -30.78 -2.92
C ARG A 208 -12.80 -31.52 -3.14
N ALA A 209 -13.93 -30.90 -2.85
CA ALA A 209 -15.23 -31.50 -3.03
C ALA A 209 -15.49 -31.92 -4.49
N ASP A 210 -15.05 -31.11 -5.44
CA ASP A 210 -15.13 -31.43 -6.87
C ASP A 210 -14.23 -32.61 -7.25
N ALA A 211 -13.01 -32.65 -6.72
CA ALA A 211 -12.07 -33.75 -6.94
C ALA A 211 -12.58 -35.07 -6.32
N ASP A 212 -13.11 -35.01 -5.09
CA ASP A 212 -13.70 -36.18 -4.43
C ASP A 212 -14.94 -36.67 -5.17
N ARG A 213 -15.79 -35.77 -5.65
CA ARG A 213 -16.93 -36.13 -6.50
C ARG A 213 -16.48 -36.80 -7.80
N GLN A 214 -15.48 -36.24 -8.48
CA GLN A 214 -14.95 -36.86 -9.71
C GLN A 214 -14.33 -38.23 -9.44
N ARG A 215 -13.58 -38.38 -8.35
CA ARG A 215 -13.02 -39.64 -7.93
C ARG A 215 -14.11 -40.70 -7.71
N GLU A 216 -15.19 -40.34 -7.00
CA GLU A 216 -16.31 -41.25 -6.74
C GLU A 216 -17.02 -41.67 -8.05
N VAL A 217 -17.23 -40.74 -8.95
CA VAL A 217 -17.79 -41.04 -10.26
C VAL A 217 -16.91 -42.02 -11.05
N ILE A 218 -15.60 -41.75 -11.12
CA ILE A 218 -14.64 -42.60 -11.82
C ILE A 218 -14.60 -44.02 -11.21
N LEU A 219 -14.61 -44.13 -9.88
CA LEU A 219 -14.62 -45.42 -9.18
C LEU A 219 -15.92 -46.18 -9.44
N ALA A 220 -17.07 -45.49 -9.39
CA ALA A 220 -18.39 -46.10 -9.69
C ALA A 220 -18.48 -46.57 -11.13
N GLU A 221 -18.01 -45.80 -12.09
CA GLU A 221 -17.95 -46.18 -13.50
C GLU A 221 -17.05 -47.40 -13.72
N ALA A 222 -15.83 -47.39 -13.14
CA ALA A 222 -14.91 -48.51 -13.23
C ALA A 222 -15.50 -49.78 -12.61
N TYR A 223 -16.17 -49.66 -11.47
CA TYR A 223 -16.85 -50.79 -10.81
C TYR A 223 -18.01 -51.31 -11.67
N ARG A 224 -18.83 -50.41 -12.21
CA ARG A 224 -19.90 -50.82 -13.14
C ARG A 224 -19.37 -51.60 -14.36
N ASP A 225 -18.29 -51.07 -14.96
CA ASP A 225 -17.73 -51.68 -16.17
C ASP A 225 -17.04 -53.02 -15.81
N ALA A 226 -16.40 -53.12 -14.67
CA ALA A 226 -15.85 -54.40 -14.15
C ALA A 226 -16.97 -55.42 -13.92
N GLN A 227 -18.08 -55.03 -13.30
CA GLN A 227 -19.22 -55.92 -13.07
C GLN A 227 -19.90 -56.34 -14.38
N LYS A 228 -19.98 -55.42 -15.36
CA LYS A 228 -20.49 -55.75 -16.67
C LYS A 228 -19.63 -56.80 -17.38
N ILE A 229 -18.32 -56.58 -17.43
CA ILE A 229 -17.36 -57.54 -18.03
C ILE A 229 -17.42 -58.90 -17.32
N LYS A 230 -17.49 -58.92 -15.98
CA LYS A 230 -17.63 -60.11 -15.19
C LYS A 230 -18.95 -60.84 -15.49
N GLY A 231 -20.04 -60.08 -15.50
CA GLY A 231 -21.36 -60.66 -15.86
C GLY A 231 -21.43 -61.23 -17.27
N GLU A 232 -20.82 -60.55 -18.24
CA GLU A 232 -20.71 -61.09 -19.63
C GLU A 232 -19.82 -62.34 -19.66
N GLY A 233 -18.74 -62.37 -18.89
CA GLY A 233 -17.88 -63.54 -18.74
C GLY A 233 -18.61 -64.72 -18.10
N ASP A 234 -19.31 -64.49 -16.99
CA ASP A 234 -20.12 -65.51 -16.30
C ASP A 234 -21.26 -66.04 -17.18
N ALA A 235 -21.92 -65.14 -17.92
CA ALA A 235 -22.99 -65.56 -18.89
C ALA A 235 -22.41 -66.45 -19.99
N LYS A 236 -21.29 -66.09 -20.60
CA LYS A 236 -20.60 -66.91 -21.62
C LYS A 236 -20.16 -68.24 -21.05
N ALA A 237 -19.57 -68.25 -19.85
CA ALA A 237 -19.17 -69.49 -19.18
C ALA A 237 -20.40 -70.40 -18.89
N SER A 238 -21.49 -69.81 -18.35
CA SER A 238 -22.73 -70.56 -18.09
C SER A 238 -23.35 -71.14 -19.38
N ALA A 239 -23.33 -70.36 -20.49
CA ALA A 239 -23.83 -70.86 -21.78
C ALA A 239 -22.98 -72.03 -22.30
N LEU A 240 -21.66 -71.94 -22.24
CA LEU A 240 -20.73 -72.98 -22.63
C LEU A 240 -20.91 -74.26 -21.76
N TYR A 241 -21.01 -74.08 -20.44
CA TYR A 241 -21.29 -75.21 -19.53
C TYR A 241 -22.65 -75.83 -19.82
N SER A 242 -23.69 -75.06 -20.03
CA SER A 242 -25.04 -75.57 -20.39
C SER A 242 -25.02 -76.36 -21.68
N GLN A 243 -24.32 -75.85 -22.70
CA GLN A 243 -24.18 -76.54 -23.97
C GLN A 243 -23.36 -77.84 -23.87
N ALA A 244 -22.25 -77.81 -23.10
CA ALA A 244 -21.40 -78.97 -22.90
C ALA A 244 -22.10 -80.06 -22.06
N PHE A 245 -22.73 -79.67 -20.95
CA PHE A 245 -23.41 -80.63 -20.05
C PHE A 245 -24.75 -81.13 -20.62
N GLY A 246 -25.39 -80.37 -21.54
CA GLY A 246 -26.59 -80.80 -22.25
C GLY A 246 -26.34 -82.01 -23.16
N ARG A 247 -25.09 -82.29 -23.55
CA ARG A 247 -24.71 -83.45 -24.37
C ARG A 247 -24.72 -84.78 -23.60
N ASP A 248 -24.35 -84.75 -22.33
CA ASP A 248 -24.42 -85.90 -21.45
C ASP A 248 -24.84 -85.46 -20.02
N PRO A 249 -26.13 -85.46 -19.73
CA PRO A 249 -26.66 -85.09 -18.44
C PRO A 249 -26.18 -85.90 -17.24
N GLN A 250 -25.91 -87.23 -17.45
CA GLN A 250 -25.45 -88.09 -16.37
C GLN A 250 -24.02 -87.78 -15.95
N PHE A 251 -23.13 -87.55 -16.92
CA PHE A 251 -21.76 -87.11 -16.65
C PHE A 251 -21.76 -85.72 -16.04
N ALA A 252 -22.60 -84.79 -16.48
CA ALA A 252 -22.72 -83.48 -15.89
C ALA A 252 -23.12 -83.49 -14.42
N GLN A 253 -24.05 -84.36 -14.03
CA GLN A 253 -24.48 -84.54 -12.64
C GLN A 253 -23.35 -85.12 -11.78
N PHE A 254 -22.67 -86.12 -12.32
CA PHE A 254 -21.49 -86.70 -11.65
C PHE A 254 -20.36 -85.64 -11.46
N TYR A 255 -20.02 -84.91 -12.48
CA TYR A 255 -18.98 -83.91 -12.40
C TYR A 255 -19.33 -82.80 -11.39
N ARG A 256 -20.56 -82.31 -11.39
CA ARG A 256 -21.02 -81.29 -10.39
C ARG A 256 -20.99 -81.80 -8.98
N SER A 257 -21.34 -83.07 -8.77
CA SER A 257 -21.26 -83.68 -7.45
C SER A 257 -19.81 -83.80 -6.95
N LEU A 258 -18.86 -84.16 -7.82
CA LEU A 258 -17.41 -84.15 -7.50
C LEU A 258 -16.90 -82.71 -7.18
N GLU A 259 -17.30 -81.73 -7.93
CA GLU A 259 -16.87 -80.34 -7.71
C GLU A 259 -17.48 -79.78 -6.42
N ALA A 260 -18.72 -80.12 -6.11
CA ALA A 260 -19.35 -79.76 -4.84
C ALA A 260 -18.61 -80.40 -3.65
N TYR A 261 -18.26 -81.69 -3.77
CA TYR A 261 -17.44 -82.32 -2.77
C TYR A 261 -16.07 -81.65 -2.63
N ARG A 262 -15.37 -81.38 -3.72
CA ARG A 262 -14.07 -80.70 -3.71
C ARG A 262 -14.14 -79.30 -3.07
N SER A 263 -15.22 -78.60 -3.31
CA SER A 263 -15.42 -77.25 -2.74
C SER A 263 -15.79 -77.25 -1.26
N SER A 264 -16.50 -78.28 -0.84
CA SER A 264 -16.91 -78.52 0.56
C SER A 264 -15.75 -78.94 1.46
N PHE A 265 -14.70 -79.61 0.92
CA PHE A 265 -13.53 -80.09 1.68
C PHE A 265 -12.31 -79.17 1.48
N ARG A 266 -12.46 -77.87 1.72
CA ARG A 266 -11.36 -76.95 1.57
C ARG A 266 -10.42 -76.88 2.74
N ASN A 267 -10.89 -77.21 3.96
CA ASN A 267 -10.09 -77.14 5.19
C ASN A 267 -9.84 -78.53 5.70
N LYS A 268 -8.63 -78.81 6.24
CA LYS A 268 -8.21 -80.09 6.81
C LYS A 268 -9.00 -80.45 8.05
N SER A 269 -9.77 -79.58 8.65
CA SER A 269 -10.60 -79.76 9.85
C SER A 269 -12.06 -80.10 9.54
N ASP A 270 -12.45 -80.07 8.25
CA ASP A 270 -13.87 -80.36 7.90
C ASP A 270 -14.16 -81.84 8.03
N VAL A 271 -15.11 -82.18 8.89
CA VAL A 271 -15.58 -83.53 9.07
C VAL A 271 -16.96 -83.71 8.46
N MET A 272 -17.07 -84.60 7.48
CA MET A 272 -18.35 -84.89 6.88
C MET A 272 -18.79 -86.35 7.31
N VAL A 273 -19.99 -86.39 7.81
CA VAL A 273 -20.62 -87.74 8.10
C VAL A 273 -21.49 -88.02 6.87
N LEU A 274 -21.07 -89.07 6.13
CA LEU A 274 -21.75 -89.52 4.93
C LEU A 274 -22.44 -90.88 5.18
N ASP A 275 -23.72 -90.99 4.87
CA ASP A 275 -24.38 -92.29 4.74
C ASP A 275 -24.19 -92.78 3.29
N PRO A 276 -23.41 -93.89 3.11
CA PRO A 276 -23.12 -94.46 1.79
C PRO A 276 -24.38 -94.89 0.98
N ALA A 277 -25.48 -95.18 1.70
CA ALA A 277 -26.70 -95.67 1.08
C ALA A 277 -27.62 -94.60 0.56
N SER A 278 -27.54 -93.38 1.17
CA SER A 278 -28.44 -92.23 0.82
C SER A 278 -27.80 -91.20 -0.08
N THR A 279 -26.45 -91.19 -0.19
CA THR A 279 -25.74 -90.15 -0.93
C THR A 279 -25.69 -90.42 -2.45
N ASP A 280 -26.18 -89.52 -3.26
CA ASP A 280 -26.24 -89.65 -4.74
C ASP A 280 -24.86 -89.91 -5.39
N PHE A 281 -23.78 -89.38 -4.79
CA PHE A 281 -22.40 -89.63 -5.24
C PHE A 281 -22.04 -91.12 -5.20
N PHE A 282 -22.29 -91.81 -4.12
CA PHE A 282 -22.00 -93.28 -4.01
C PHE A 282 -22.99 -94.10 -4.85
N LYS A 283 -24.24 -93.64 -5.07
CA LYS A 283 -25.18 -94.29 -6.00
C LYS A 283 -24.70 -94.12 -7.45
N SER A 284 -24.19 -92.98 -7.87
CA SER A 284 -23.66 -92.78 -9.22
C SER A 284 -22.39 -93.58 -9.49
N LEU A 285 -21.49 -93.71 -8.47
CA LEU A 285 -20.28 -94.52 -8.56
C LEU A 285 -20.63 -95.99 -8.71
N ARG A 286 -21.61 -96.52 -7.95
CA ARG A 286 -22.08 -97.89 -8.00
C ARG A 286 -22.79 -98.20 -9.34
N ASN A 287 -23.58 -97.30 -9.87
CA ASN A 287 -24.27 -97.45 -11.16
C ASN A 287 -23.30 -97.37 -12.34
N GLY A 288 -22.28 -96.52 -12.27
CA GLY A 288 -21.22 -96.43 -13.28
C GLY A 288 -20.32 -97.61 -13.36
N ALA A 289 -20.12 -98.35 -12.21
CA ALA A 289 -19.38 -99.59 -12.19
C ALA A 289 -20.14 -100.75 -12.78
N SER A 290 -21.47 -100.70 -12.83
CA SER A 290 -22.33 -101.79 -13.39
C SER A 290 -22.51 -101.70 -14.92
N THR A 291 -22.15 -100.61 -15.58
CA THR A 291 -22.26 -100.47 -17.06
C THR A 291 -20.96 -100.85 -17.80
N GLY A 292 -19.87 -101.15 -17.09
CA GLY A 292 -18.59 -101.55 -17.70
C GLY A 292 -18.39 -103.00 -18.01
N GLY A 293 -19.43 -103.86 -17.89
CA GLY A 293 -19.30 -105.32 -18.02
C GLY A 293 -20.26 -105.98 -18.97
N ALA A 294 -20.36 -105.54 -20.22
CA ALA A 294 -21.01 -106.33 -21.27
C ALA A 294 -20.77 -105.77 -22.66
N ALA A 295 -19.64 -106.05 -23.27
CA ALA A 295 -19.56 -106.14 -24.72
C ALA A 295 -18.30 -106.93 -25.10
N ARG A 296 -18.40 -108.17 -25.28
CA ARG A 296 -17.68 -108.93 -26.26
C ARG A 296 -18.69 -109.88 -26.88
N PRO A 297 -18.53 -110.29 -28.13
CA PRO A 297 -17.34 -110.32 -28.97
C PRO A 297 -17.33 -109.26 -30.07
#